data_70726fac8524535d56f27593d6078cba
#
_entry.id   70726fac8524535d56f27593d6078cba
#
_cell.length_a   1.000
_cell.length_b   1.000
_cell.length_c   1.000
_cell.angle_alpha   90.00
_cell.angle_beta   90.00
_cell.angle_gamma   90.00
#
_symmetry.space_group_name_H-M   'P 1'
#
loop_
_entity.id
_entity.type
_entity.pdbx_description
1 polymer ?
#
loop_
_entity_poly.entity_id
_entity_poly.type
_entity_poly.pdbx_seq_one_letter_code
_entity_poly.pdbx_strand_id
1 'polypeptide(L)'
;MAGYKGHSVGAVVLLLVAMHYFGNYFHNPDLVDIILYVAIAVMFGLWPDVDIKSKGQKIFYSIFFVTDLYLIINQEYKIAAYFGLIIILPILARHRGWTHTLTAMILIPLPILLYPMYDMGTATLSGLPYYAAAVTGYFSHLLLDKEVK
;
A
#
# COMPACT_ATOMS: atom_id res chain seq x y z
N MET A 1 -12.63 -16.70 0.59
CA MET A 1 -11.72 -15.62 1.04
C MET A 1 -10.33 -16.19 1.16
N ALA A 2 -9.37 -15.54 0.54
CA ALA A 2 -7.97 -15.88 0.72
C ALA A 2 -7.53 -15.41 2.11
N GLY A 3 -6.80 -16.22 2.87
CA GLY A 3 -6.20 -15.74 4.13
C GLY A 3 -5.02 -14.80 3.85
N TYR A 4 -4.46 -14.16 4.91
CA TYR A 4 -3.36 -13.19 4.78
C TYR A 4 -2.18 -13.67 3.92
N LYS A 5 -1.86 -14.98 3.95
CA LYS A 5 -0.82 -15.56 3.09
C LYS A 5 -1.20 -15.51 1.61
N GLY A 6 -2.47 -15.79 1.29
CA GLY A 6 -2.96 -15.71 -0.08
C GLY A 6 -2.93 -14.29 -0.61
N HIS A 7 -3.36 -13.30 0.19
CA HIS A 7 -3.30 -11.88 -0.19
C HIS A 7 -1.86 -11.40 -0.36
N SER A 8 -0.93 -11.79 0.54
CA SER A 8 0.49 -11.42 0.39
C SER A 8 1.12 -12.01 -0.86
N VAL A 9 0.90 -13.31 -1.14
CA VAL A 9 1.41 -13.96 -2.34
C VAL A 9 0.77 -13.36 -3.60
N GLY A 10 -0.55 -13.14 -3.58
CA GLY A 10 -1.26 -12.52 -4.69
C GLY A 10 -0.75 -11.13 -5.02
N ALA A 11 -0.46 -10.31 -4.00
CA ALA A 11 0.11 -8.97 -4.17
C ALA A 11 1.48 -9.03 -4.87
N VAL A 12 2.37 -9.93 -4.43
CA VAL A 12 3.70 -10.09 -5.03
C VAL A 12 3.59 -10.60 -6.47
N VAL A 13 2.78 -11.62 -6.72
CA VAL A 13 2.61 -12.18 -8.09
C VAL A 13 2.06 -11.12 -9.03
N LEU A 14 1.01 -10.39 -8.62
CA LEU A 14 0.41 -9.37 -9.47
C LEU A 14 1.36 -8.19 -9.69
N LEU A 15 2.15 -7.80 -8.68
CA LEU A 15 3.19 -6.79 -8.83
C LEU A 15 4.24 -7.21 -9.87
N LEU A 16 4.75 -8.45 -9.82
CA LEU A 16 5.73 -8.95 -10.79
C LEU A 16 5.15 -8.94 -12.22
N VAL A 17 3.88 -9.32 -12.37
CA VAL A 17 3.17 -9.23 -13.65
C VAL A 17 3.06 -7.77 -14.11
N ALA A 18 2.68 -6.86 -13.22
CA ALA A 18 2.59 -5.43 -13.53
C ALA A 18 3.96 -4.85 -13.94
N MET A 19 5.03 -5.19 -13.23
CA MET A 19 6.39 -4.76 -13.58
C MET A 19 6.83 -5.31 -14.94
N HIS A 20 6.44 -6.54 -15.29
CA HIS A 20 6.79 -7.13 -16.58
C HIS A 20 6.10 -6.41 -17.75
N TYR A 21 4.79 -6.14 -17.64
CA TYR A 21 4.01 -5.55 -18.73
C TYR A 21 4.08 -4.00 -18.75
N PHE A 22 4.25 -3.39 -17.60
CA PHE A 22 4.24 -1.94 -17.41
C PHE A 22 5.56 -1.40 -16.87
N GLY A 23 6.68 -2.07 -17.20
CA GLY A 23 8.02 -1.76 -16.70
C GLY A 23 8.44 -0.31 -16.87
N ASN A 24 7.96 0.38 -17.91
CA ASN A 24 8.24 1.81 -18.16
C ASN A 24 7.77 2.71 -17.00
N TYR A 25 6.76 2.31 -16.22
CA TYR A 25 6.27 3.08 -15.07
C TYR A 25 7.09 2.82 -13.80
N PHE A 26 7.95 1.79 -13.78
CA PHE A 26 8.80 1.43 -12.65
C PHE A 26 10.25 1.92 -12.78
N HIS A 27 10.59 2.65 -13.87
CA HIS A 27 11.84 3.41 -14.03
C HIS A 27 13.16 2.67 -13.73
N ASN A 28 13.36 1.46 -14.26
CA ASN A 28 14.58 0.66 -14.04
C ASN A 28 14.96 0.54 -12.55
N PRO A 29 14.13 -0.09 -11.70
CA PRO A 29 14.31 -0.12 -10.27
C PRO A 29 15.62 -0.83 -9.88
N ASP A 30 16.29 -0.29 -8.87
CA ASP A 30 17.38 -0.99 -8.20
C ASP A 30 16.83 -2.02 -7.18
N LEU A 31 17.71 -2.72 -6.48
CA LEU A 31 17.31 -3.74 -5.52
C LEU A 31 16.49 -3.15 -4.36
N VAL A 32 16.81 -1.95 -3.92
CA VAL A 32 16.11 -1.27 -2.81
C VAL A 32 14.70 -0.88 -3.26
N ASP A 33 14.58 -0.35 -4.47
CA ASP A 33 13.27 -0.04 -5.05
C ASP A 33 12.38 -1.27 -5.16
N ILE A 34 12.93 -2.39 -5.64
CA ILE A 34 12.18 -3.66 -5.75
C ILE A 34 11.69 -4.13 -4.38
N ILE A 35 12.54 -4.06 -3.35
CA ILE A 35 12.16 -4.41 -1.97
C ILE A 35 11.03 -3.51 -1.49
N LEU A 36 11.13 -2.20 -1.73
CA LEU A 36 10.10 -1.23 -1.35
C LEU A 36 8.79 -1.46 -2.10
N TYR A 37 8.83 -1.73 -3.40
CA TYR A 37 7.62 -2.04 -4.18
C TYR A 37 6.92 -3.29 -3.66
N VAL A 38 7.68 -4.36 -3.36
CA VAL A 38 7.13 -5.58 -2.77
C VAL A 38 6.52 -5.32 -1.39
N ALA A 39 7.21 -4.59 -0.53
CA ALA A 39 6.72 -4.24 0.81
C ALA A 39 5.42 -3.44 0.72
N ILE A 40 5.37 -2.41 -0.13
CA ILE A 40 4.20 -1.57 -0.35
C ILE A 40 3.04 -2.40 -0.92
N ALA A 41 3.28 -3.22 -1.94
CA ALA A 41 2.24 -4.06 -2.53
C ALA A 41 1.65 -5.04 -1.50
N VAL A 42 2.48 -5.68 -0.69
CA VAL A 42 2.01 -6.58 0.38
C VAL A 42 1.20 -5.81 1.43
N MET A 43 1.67 -4.64 1.85
CA MET A 43 0.97 -3.80 2.83
C MET A 43 -0.41 -3.40 2.32
N PHE A 44 -0.51 -2.89 1.10
CA PHE A 44 -1.80 -2.51 0.51
C PHE A 44 -2.67 -3.70 0.12
N GLY A 45 -2.06 -4.86 -0.15
CA GLY A 45 -2.78 -6.13 -0.32
C GLY A 45 -3.40 -6.68 0.97
N LEU A 46 -2.91 -6.27 2.13
CA LEU A 46 -3.46 -6.64 3.43
C LEU A 46 -4.35 -5.53 4.03
N TRP A 47 -4.21 -4.29 3.57
CA TRP A 47 -4.85 -3.12 4.15
C TRP A 47 -6.39 -3.21 4.26
N PRO A 48 -7.15 -3.71 3.26
CA PRO A 48 -8.61 -3.77 3.35
C PRO A 48 -9.12 -4.63 4.52
N ASP A 49 -8.37 -5.67 4.91
CA ASP A 49 -8.73 -6.65 5.95
C ASP A 49 -8.11 -6.34 7.33
N VAL A 50 -7.51 -5.18 7.51
CA VAL A 50 -6.84 -4.82 8.79
C VAL A 50 -7.84 -4.58 9.92
N ASP A 51 -9.12 -4.36 9.62
CA ASP A 51 -10.21 -4.25 10.60
C ASP A 51 -10.56 -5.57 11.28
N ILE A 52 -10.14 -6.71 10.72
CA ILE A 52 -10.42 -8.06 11.27
C ILE A 52 -9.29 -8.50 12.19
N LYS A 53 -9.64 -9.03 13.37
CA LYS A 53 -8.69 -9.66 14.28
C LYS A 53 -8.04 -10.89 13.63
N SER A 54 -6.89 -10.71 13.01
CA SER A 54 -6.17 -11.75 12.27
C SER A 54 -4.67 -11.71 12.53
N LYS A 55 -3.95 -12.75 12.09
CA LYS A 55 -2.48 -12.72 12.08
C LYS A 55 -1.96 -11.63 11.12
N GLY A 56 -2.66 -11.42 10.00
CA GLY A 56 -2.35 -10.35 9.04
C GLY A 56 -2.45 -8.97 9.69
N GLN A 57 -3.49 -8.69 10.45
CA GLN A 57 -3.64 -7.47 11.22
C GLN A 57 -2.43 -7.23 12.16
N LYS A 58 -2.02 -8.24 12.93
CA LYS A 58 -0.89 -8.12 13.86
C LYS A 58 0.41 -7.79 13.12
N ILE A 59 0.69 -8.48 12.02
CA ILE A 59 1.89 -8.24 11.20
C ILE A 59 1.84 -6.82 10.63
N PHE A 60 0.71 -6.41 10.07
CA PHE A 60 0.50 -5.09 9.52
C PHE A 60 0.78 -4.00 10.55
N TYR A 61 0.13 -4.04 11.73
CA TYR A 61 0.37 -3.04 12.76
C TYR A 61 1.79 -3.07 13.32
N SER A 62 2.44 -4.23 13.39
CA SER A 62 3.85 -4.29 13.82
C SER A 62 4.78 -3.60 12.84
N ILE A 63 4.62 -3.84 11.54
CA ILE A 63 5.41 -3.17 10.50
C ILE A 63 5.16 -1.66 10.55
N PHE A 64 3.90 -1.26 10.62
CA PHE A 64 3.52 0.15 10.70
C PHE A 64 4.12 0.84 11.92
N PHE A 65 4.00 0.23 13.09
CA PHE A 65 4.54 0.79 14.33
C PHE A 65 6.05 1.02 14.23
N VAL A 66 6.79 0.03 13.71
CA VAL A 66 8.25 0.14 13.54
C VAL A 66 8.59 1.24 12.53
N THR A 67 7.86 1.31 11.41
CA THR A 67 8.09 2.34 10.39
C THR A 67 7.76 3.73 10.92
N ASP A 68 6.64 3.88 11.63
CA ASP A 68 6.24 5.17 12.19
C ASP A 68 7.22 5.65 13.27
N LEU A 69 7.68 4.74 14.13
CA LEU A 69 8.72 5.03 15.12
C LEU A 69 10.05 5.47 14.44
N TYR A 70 10.44 4.80 13.36
CA TYR A 70 11.60 5.18 12.56
C TYR A 70 11.45 6.60 11.99
N LEU A 71 10.29 6.93 11.43
CA LEU A 71 9.99 8.27 10.90
C LEU A 71 10.08 9.34 12.00
N ILE A 72 9.50 9.07 13.17
CA ILE A 72 9.54 9.99 14.33
C ILE A 72 10.97 10.22 14.80
N ILE A 73 11.80 9.17 14.91
CA ILE A 73 13.20 9.26 15.31
C ILE A 73 14.02 10.10 14.31
N ASN A 74 13.70 9.97 13.01
CA ASN A 74 14.35 10.77 11.96
C ASN A 74 13.72 12.16 11.78
N GLN A 75 12.82 12.59 12.68
CA GLN A 75 12.15 13.90 12.67
C GLN A 75 11.23 14.14 11.47
N GLU A 76 10.84 13.07 10.76
CA GLU A 76 9.90 13.12 9.62
C GLU A 76 8.45 13.15 10.11
N TYR A 77 8.13 14.08 11.01
CA TYR A 77 6.83 14.15 11.70
C TYR A 77 5.63 14.29 10.76
N LYS A 78 5.79 14.98 9.63
CA LYS A 78 4.71 15.14 8.65
C LYS A 78 4.36 13.81 8.01
N ILE A 79 5.39 13.04 7.59
CA ILE A 79 5.19 11.72 6.98
C ILE A 79 4.60 10.77 8.01
N ALA A 80 5.11 10.76 9.24
CA ALA A 80 4.58 9.97 10.34
C ALA A 80 3.10 10.26 10.60
N ALA A 81 2.70 11.54 10.63
CA ALA A 81 1.30 11.92 10.83
C ALA A 81 0.38 11.41 9.71
N TYR A 82 0.77 11.54 8.43
CA TYR A 82 0.00 11.00 7.30
C TYR A 82 -0.06 9.48 7.33
N PHE A 83 1.05 8.85 7.66
CA PHE A 83 1.16 7.40 7.78
C PHE A 83 0.24 6.88 8.88
N GLY A 84 0.28 7.49 10.08
CA GLY A 84 -0.63 7.17 11.18
C GLY A 84 -2.11 7.34 10.82
N LEU A 85 -2.46 8.39 10.04
CA LEU A 85 -3.81 8.59 9.57
C LEU A 85 -4.28 7.43 8.66
N ILE A 86 -3.45 6.98 7.72
CA ILE A 86 -3.76 5.85 6.83
C ILE A 86 -4.00 4.56 7.62
N ILE A 87 -3.30 4.36 8.74
CA ILE A 87 -3.47 3.19 9.61
C ILE A 87 -4.82 3.19 10.31
N ILE A 88 -5.30 4.36 10.74
CA ILE A 88 -6.54 4.49 11.52
C ILE A 88 -7.78 4.30 10.63
N LEU A 89 -7.69 4.65 9.35
CA LEU A 89 -8.83 4.61 8.43
C LEU A 89 -9.56 3.25 8.38
N PRO A 90 -8.88 2.08 8.29
CA PRO A 90 -9.57 0.78 8.28
C PRO A 90 -10.31 0.48 9.58
N ILE A 91 -9.79 0.96 10.73
CA ILE A 91 -10.42 0.75 12.05
C ILE A 91 -11.77 1.47 12.11
N LEU A 92 -11.88 2.61 11.44
CA LEU A 92 -13.12 3.40 11.36
C LEU A 92 -14.08 2.86 10.29
N ALA A 93 -13.64 1.95 9.45
CA ALA A 93 -14.46 1.34 8.42
C ALA A 93 -15.32 0.20 8.99
N ARG A 94 -16.53 0.03 8.46
CA ARG A 94 -17.28 -1.22 8.67
C ARG A 94 -16.65 -2.30 7.82
N HIS A 95 -16.48 -3.47 8.39
CA HIS A 95 -15.96 -4.65 7.67
C HIS A 95 -16.68 -4.83 6.31
N ARG A 96 -15.89 -5.00 5.24
CA ARG A 96 -16.36 -5.06 3.83
C ARG A 96 -17.15 -3.84 3.37
N GLY A 97 -16.88 -2.68 3.99
CA GLY A 97 -17.48 -1.42 3.58
C GLY A 97 -16.74 -0.76 2.41
N TRP A 98 -16.58 0.55 2.51
CA TRP A 98 -15.92 1.37 1.49
C TRP A 98 -14.45 0.97 1.20
N THR A 99 -13.77 0.31 2.14
CA THR A 99 -12.40 -0.20 1.98
C THR A 99 -12.28 -1.27 0.90
N HIS A 100 -13.37 -1.94 0.53
CA HIS A 100 -13.40 -2.96 -0.52
C HIS A 100 -13.93 -2.42 -1.85
N THR A 101 -13.65 -1.16 -2.18
CA THR A 101 -14.08 -0.52 -3.43
C THR A 101 -12.91 -0.10 -4.31
N LEU A 102 -13.14 -0.01 -5.63
CA LEU A 102 -12.16 0.54 -6.57
C LEU A 102 -11.80 2.00 -6.25
N THR A 103 -12.77 2.75 -5.72
CA THR A 103 -12.51 4.14 -5.29
C THR A 103 -11.49 4.19 -4.17
N ALA A 104 -11.61 3.34 -3.14
CA ALA A 104 -10.65 3.27 -2.07
C ALA A 104 -9.27 2.83 -2.58
N MET A 105 -9.21 1.84 -3.48
CA MET A 105 -7.99 1.37 -4.10
C MET A 105 -7.19 2.49 -4.77
N ILE A 106 -7.86 3.46 -5.39
CA ILE A 106 -7.21 4.60 -6.06
C ILE A 106 -6.88 5.70 -5.05
N LEU A 107 -7.82 6.06 -4.16
CA LEU A 107 -7.69 7.23 -3.30
C LEU A 107 -6.78 7.01 -2.10
N ILE A 108 -6.77 5.82 -1.49
CA ILE A 108 -5.98 5.57 -0.27
C ILE A 108 -4.48 5.66 -0.52
N PRO A 109 -3.90 5.07 -1.58
CA PRO A 109 -2.47 5.23 -1.86
C PRO A 109 -2.11 6.56 -2.53
N LEU A 110 -3.08 7.40 -2.91
CA LEU A 110 -2.84 8.67 -3.61
C LEU A 110 -1.81 9.60 -2.94
N PRO A 111 -1.74 9.70 -1.60
CA PRO A 111 -0.69 10.48 -0.93
C PRO A 111 0.73 10.05 -1.32
N ILE A 112 0.96 8.78 -1.64
CA ILE A 112 2.29 8.28 -2.09
C ILE A 112 2.69 8.95 -3.42
N LEU A 113 1.73 9.15 -4.31
CA LEU A 113 1.96 9.86 -5.58
C LEU A 113 2.15 11.36 -5.38
N LEU A 114 1.34 11.98 -4.52
CA LEU A 114 1.27 13.43 -4.37
C LEU A 114 2.36 14.00 -3.44
N TYR A 115 2.85 13.22 -2.47
CA TYR A 115 3.83 13.70 -1.50
C TYR A 115 5.12 14.23 -2.13
N PRO A 116 5.77 13.52 -3.08
CA PRO A 116 6.96 14.05 -3.74
C PRO A 116 6.70 15.34 -4.52
N MET A 117 5.52 15.49 -5.11
CA MET A 117 5.13 16.72 -5.82
C MET A 117 5.02 17.90 -4.86
N TYR A 118 4.47 17.67 -3.67
CA TYR A 118 4.33 18.70 -2.65
C TYR A 118 5.68 19.09 -2.03
N ASP A 119 6.50 18.09 -1.70
CA ASP A 119 7.78 18.29 -1.01
C ASP A 119 8.83 18.97 -1.91
N MET A 120 8.92 18.54 -3.17
CA MET A 120 9.87 19.12 -4.14
C MET A 120 9.35 20.40 -4.79
N GLY A 121 8.09 20.79 -4.61
CA GLY A 121 7.50 21.96 -5.26
C GLY A 121 7.45 21.87 -6.78
N THR A 122 7.62 20.70 -7.36
CA THR A 122 7.65 20.43 -8.79
C THR A 122 6.70 19.29 -9.17
N ALA A 123 6.17 19.31 -10.38
CA ALA A 123 5.30 18.25 -10.91
C ALA A 123 6.13 16.99 -11.25
N THR A 124 6.76 16.39 -10.25
CA THR A 124 7.53 15.15 -10.41
C THR A 124 6.65 13.92 -10.26
N LEU A 125 6.86 12.91 -11.08
CA LEU A 125 6.20 11.60 -11.00
C LEU A 125 7.04 10.56 -10.25
N SER A 126 8.00 10.97 -9.43
CA SER A 126 8.87 10.05 -8.67
C SER A 126 8.09 9.12 -7.73
N GLY A 127 6.92 9.53 -7.25
CA GLY A 127 6.01 8.69 -6.46
C GLY A 127 5.22 7.65 -7.27
N LEU A 128 5.21 7.75 -8.61
CA LEU A 128 4.37 6.91 -9.47
C LEU A 128 4.65 5.41 -9.35
N PRO A 129 5.91 4.92 -9.33
CA PRO A 129 6.21 3.50 -9.18
C PRO A 129 5.68 2.94 -7.85
N TYR A 130 5.86 3.68 -6.75
CA TYR A 130 5.40 3.27 -5.41
C TYR A 130 3.87 3.28 -5.32
N TYR A 131 3.22 4.28 -5.95
CA TYR A 131 1.76 4.33 -6.08
C TYR A 131 1.23 3.16 -6.91
N ALA A 132 1.87 2.84 -8.04
CA ALA A 132 1.50 1.70 -8.88
C ALA A 132 1.64 0.37 -8.11
N ALA A 133 2.70 0.20 -7.32
CA ALA A 133 2.87 -0.96 -6.46
C ALA A 133 1.74 -1.08 -5.41
N ALA A 134 1.37 0.04 -4.77
CA ALA A 134 0.29 0.09 -3.80
C ALA A 134 -1.07 -0.27 -4.42
N VAL A 135 -1.42 0.33 -5.55
CA VAL A 135 -2.65 0.04 -6.30
C VAL A 135 -2.69 -1.42 -6.75
N THR A 136 -1.57 -1.96 -7.23
CA THR A 136 -1.48 -3.36 -7.67
C THR A 136 -1.71 -4.32 -6.51
N GLY A 137 -1.09 -4.06 -5.35
CA GLY A 137 -1.30 -4.84 -4.14
C GLY A 137 -2.76 -4.82 -3.68
N TYR A 138 -3.36 -3.64 -3.63
CA TYR A 138 -4.76 -3.46 -3.27
C TYR A 138 -5.70 -4.18 -4.26
N PHE A 139 -5.43 -4.05 -5.55
CA PHE A 139 -6.21 -4.71 -6.59
C PHE A 139 -6.16 -6.23 -6.48
N SER A 140 -4.98 -6.80 -6.13
CA SER A 140 -4.85 -8.23 -5.90
C SER A 140 -5.77 -8.73 -4.79
N HIS A 141 -5.96 -7.94 -3.72
CA HIS A 141 -6.89 -8.25 -2.64
C HIS A 141 -8.33 -8.32 -3.15
N LEU A 142 -8.78 -7.26 -3.84
CA LEU A 142 -10.15 -7.21 -4.38
C LEU A 142 -10.44 -8.35 -5.35
N LEU A 143 -9.47 -8.75 -6.18
CA LEU A 143 -9.58 -9.88 -7.10
C LEU A 143 -9.75 -11.21 -6.35
N LEU A 144 -8.91 -11.46 -5.34
CA LEU A 144 -8.92 -12.72 -4.60
C LEU A 144 -10.21 -12.90 -3.78
N ASP A 145 -10.77 -11.81 -3.29
CA ASP A 145 -12.04 -11.84 -2.54
C ASP A 145 -13.28 -11.71 -3.42
N LYS A 146 -13.08 -11.55 -4.76
CA LYS A 146 -14.16 -11.35 -5.74
C LYS A 146 -15.08 -10.15 -5.42
N GLU A 147 -14.49 -9.11 -4.86
CA GLU A 147 -15.18 -7.91 -4.40
C GLU A 147 -14.88 -6.68 -5.27
N VAL A 148 -14.62 -6.90 -6.56
CA VAL A 148 -14.45 -5.78 -7.52
C VAL A 148 -15.81 -5.11 -7.71
N LYS A 149 -16.06 -4.00 -7.01
CA LYS A 149 -17.27 -3.18 -7.06
C LYS A 149 -16.94 -1.76 -7.51
#